data_86d26141362a7f88e8c67ef42d700d2f
#
_entry.id   86d26141362a7f88e8c67ef42d700d2f
#
_cell.length_a   1.000
_cell.length_b   1.000
_cell.length_c   1.000
_cell.angle_alpha   90.00
_cell.angle_beta   90.00
_cell.angle_gamma   90.00
#
_symmetry.space_group_name_H-M   'P 1'
#
loop_
_entity.id
_entity.type
_entity.pdbx_description
1 polymer ?
#
loop_
_entity_poly.entity_id
_entity_poly.type
_entity_poly.pdbx_seq_one_letter_code
_entity_poly.pdbx_strand_id
1 'polypeptide(L)'
;SAAWAKLQAERTAWAERLPENLEEIFPWLLAQEQATVLRLLTFVVAVTVTGIYGTEPERQSNEALARALGLDMTQWWTATGPSYFNHVSKARILEVVTEAVDANAASPLAALKKDAVVTGAEQTLAGTGWLPAVLRVQALPTAGECSESLPGEEAEPAMAE
;
A
#
# COMPACT_ATOMS: atom_id res chain seq x y z
N SER A 1 1.92 -12.45 6.75
CA SER A 1 1.75 -11.91 5.38
C SER A 1 2.98 -12.22 4.54
N ALA A 2 2.83 -12.23 3.22
CA ALA A 2 3.94 -12.48 2.28
C ALA A 2 5.06 -11.44 2.44
N ALA A 3 4.71 -10.18 2.69
CA ALA A 3 5.67 -9.09 2.95
C ALA A 3 6.52 -9.37 4.20
N TRP A 4 5.90 -9.83 5.28
CA TRP A 4 6.63 -10.18 6.50
C TRP A 4 7.60 -11.34 6.29
N ALA A 5 7.18 -12.37 5.56
CA ALA A 5 8.06 -13.52 5.27
C ALA A 5 9.28 -13.09 4.45
N LYS A 6 9.11 -12.22 3.45
CA LYS A 6 10.24 -11.66 2.68
C LYS A 6 11.16 -10.81 3.55
N LEU A 7 10.62 -9.95 4.42
CA LEU A 7 11.44 -9.13 5.32
C LEU A 7 12.28 -9.99 6.27
N GLN A 8 11.69 -11.08 6.81
CA GLN A 8 12.43 -12.00 7.67
C GLN A 8 13.51 -12.78 6.90
N ALA A 9 13.25 -13.18 5.67
CA ALA A 9 14.26 -13.82 4.83
C ALA A 9 15.45 -12.89 4.54
N GLU A 10 15.18 -11.62 4.18
CA GLU A 10 16.24 -10.60 4.00
C GLU A 10 17.03 -10.36 5.31
N ARG A 11 16.34 -10.31 6.45
CA ARG A 11 17.00 -10.17 7.75
C ARG A 11 17.97 -11.31 8.02
N THR A 12 17.55 -12.55 7.78
CA THR A 12 18.41 -13.74 7.95
C THR A 12 19.60 -13.68 7.00
N ALA A 13 19.37 -13.37 5.72
CA ALA A 13 20.43 -13.26 4.73
C ALA A 13 21.47 -12.17 5.09
N TRP A 14 21.05 -11.04 5.66
CA TRP A 14 21.98 -10.03 6.15
C TRP A 14 22.70 -10.47 7.42
N ALA A 15 22.03 -11.15 8.35
CA ALA A 15 22.67 -11.67 9.58
C ALA A 15 23.78 -12.67 9.29
N GLU A 16 23.63 -13.51 8.25
CA GLU A 16 24.65 -14.46 7.81
C GLU A 16 25.87 -13.80 7.13
N ARG A 17 25.71 -12.57 6.61
CA ARG A 17 26.77 -11.84 5.88
C ARG A 17 27.53 -10.85 6.73
N LEU A 18 26.87 -10.31 7.76
CA LEU A 18 27.48 -9.31 8.64
C LEU A 18 28.44 -9.97 9.63
N PRO A 19 29.57 -9.32 9.99
CA PRO A 19 30.42 -9.77 11.08
C PRO A 19 29.66 -9.84 12.40
N GLU A 20 29.94 -10.85 13.22
CA GLU A 20 29.38 -10.97 14.57
C GLU A 20 29.92 -9.88 15.52
N ASN A 21 31.17 -9.48 15.33
CA ASN A 21 31.82 -8.44 16.12
C ASN A 21 31.49 -7.05 15.55
N LEU A 22 30.92 -6.19 16.37
CA LEU A 22 30.56 -4.82 15.99
C LEU A 22 31.77 -3.98 15.50
N GLU A 23 32.96 -4.21 16.05
CA GLU A 23 34.19 -3.51 15.65
C GLU A 23 34.61 -3.83 14.22
N GLU A 24 34.20 -4.99 13.70
CA GLU A 24 34.53 -5.45 12.35
C GLU A 24 33.53 -4.94 11.28
N ILE A 25 32.38 -4.40 11.69
CA ILE A 25 31.35 -3.94 10.74
C ILE A 25 31.88 -2.82 9.84
N PHE A 26 32.56 -1.82 10.41
CA PHE A 26 33.05 -0.70 9.62
C PHE A 26 34.15 -1.10 8.61
N PRO A 27 35.21 -1.85 9.01
CA PRO A 27 36.14 -2.40 8.04
C PRO A 27 35.48 -3.27 6.98
N TRP A 28 34.52 -4.08 7.35
CA TRP A 28 33.75 -4.92 6.43
C TRP A 28 32.98 -4.07 5.40
N LEU A 29 32.28 -3.00 5.85
CA LEU A 29 31.56 -2.08 4.96
C LEU A 29 32.49 -1.40 3.95
N LEU A 30 33.68 -0.99 4.37
CA LEU A 30 34.65 -0.37 3.47
C LEU A 30 35.19 -1.33 2.38
N ALA A 31 35.12 -2.64 2.64
CA ALA A 31 35.53 -3.67 1.67
C ALA A 31 34.42 -4.08 0.70
N GLN A 32 33.15 -3.60 0.92
CA GLN A 32 32.04 -3.94 0.06
C GLN A 32 31.93 -3.03 -1.16
N GLU A 33 31.33 -3.58 -2.22
CA GLU A 33 30.89 -2.78 -3.35
C GLU A 33 29.76 -1.81 -2.94
N GLN A 34 29.72 -0.62 -3.54
CA GLN A 34 28.71 0.39 -3.27
C GLN A 34 27.27 -0.15 -3.37
N ALA A 35 26.99 -1.02 -4.34
CA ALA A 35 25.67 -1.63 -4.49
C ALA A 35 25.26 -2.46 -3.26
N THR A 36 26.21 -3.19 -2.66
CA THR A 36 25.99 -3.96 -1.44
C THR A 36 25.69 -3.04 -0.24
N VAL A 37 26.46 -1.97 -0.09
CA VAL A 37 26.24 -0.98 0.99
C VAL A 37 24.89 -0.30 0.84
N LEU A 38 24.49 0.10 -0.37
CA LEU A 38 23.19 0.69 -0.64
C LEU A 38 22.05 -0.28 -0.37
N ARG A 39 22.18 -1.56 -0.71
CA ARG A 39 21.17 -2.57 -0.38
C ARG A 39 21.02 -2.77 1.13
N LEU A 40 22.13 -2.82 1.88
CA LEU A 40 22.08 -2.88 3.33
C LEU A 40 21.43 -1.64 3.92
N LEU A 41 21.80 -0.44 3.45
CA LEU A 41 21.17 0.81 3.88
C LEU A 41 19.66 0.80 3.61
N THR A 42 19.25 0.37 2.42
CA THR A 42 17.83 0.26 2.07
C THR A 42 17.10 -0.68 3.03
N PHE A 43 17.68 -1.83 3.35
CA PHE A 43 17.12 -2.78 4.32
C PHE A 43 16.99 -2.16 5.71
N VAL A 44 18.06 -1.53 6.22
CA VAL A 44 18.05 -0.87 7.55
C VAL A 44 17.01 0.23 7.60
N VAL A 45 16.88 1.06 6.57
CA VAL A 45 15.83 2.09 6.50
C VAL A 45 14.45 1.45 6.43
N ALA A 46 14.25 0.41 5.62
CA ALA A 46 12.95 -0.25 5.47
C ALA A 46 12.43 -0.84 6.79
N VAL A 47 13.30 -1.41 7.63
CA VAL A 47 12.88 -1.95 8.93
C VAL A 47 12.55 -0.87 9.96
N THR A 48 12.91 0.39 9.73
CA THR A 48 12.56 1.52 10.60
C THR A 48 11.26 2.21 10.17
N VAL A 49 10.76 1.93 8.97
CA VAL A 49 9.49 2.50 8.49
C VAL A 49 8.33 1.89 9.26
N THR A 50 7.62 2.71 10.02
CA THR A 50 6.43 2.29 10.76
C THR A 50 5.20 2.36 9.86
N GLY A 51 4.68 1.20 9.45
CA GLY A 51 3.46 1.08 8.63
C GLY A 51 2.17 0.96 9.46
N ILE A 52 2.23 1.19 10.77
CA ILE A 52 1.04 1.16 11.63
C ILE A 52 0.24 2.44 11.39
N TYR A 53 -1.08 2.29 11.28
CA TYR A 53 -2.01 3.40 11.16
C TYR A 53 -1.88 4.32 12.38
N GLY A 54 -1.18 5.43 12.21
CA GLY A 54 -0.88 6.40 13.25
C GLY A 54 -1.57 7.74 13.00
N THR A 55 -0.95 8.79 13.46
CA THR A 55 -1.41 10.16 13.27
C THR A 55 -1.34 10.58 11.79
N GLU A 56 -2.15 11.55 11.38
CA GLU A 56 -2.21 12.06 10.00
C GLU A 56 -0.85 12.38 9.35
N PRO A 57 0.13 13.00 10.04
CA PRO A 57 1.45 13.26 9.44
C PRO A 57 2.22 12.01 9.03
N GLU A 58 2.16 10.95 9.84
CA GLU A 58 2.84 9.67 9.55
C GLU A 58 2.21 8.95 8.37
N ARG A 59 0.88 9.01 8.26
CA ARG A 59 0.14 8.46 7.14
C ARG A 59 0.51 9.14 5.82
N GLN A 60 0.56 10.47 5.79
CA GLN A 60 0.92 11.25 4.60
C GLN A 60 2.34 10.93 4.13
N SER A 61 3.28 10.77 5.05
CA SER A 61 4.66 10.40 4.73
C SER A 61 4.76 9.03 4.10
N ASN A 62 4.04 8.03 4.63
CA ASN A 62 4.03 6.67 4.08
C ASN A 62 3.35 6.61 2.71
N GLU A 63 2.27 7.38 2.50
CA GLU A 63 1.63 7.48 1.19
C GLU A 63 2.54 8.14 0.14
N ALA A 64 3.26 9.19 0.51
CA ALA A 64 4.23 9.84 -0.39
C ALA A 64 5.36 8.88 -0.79
N LEU A 65 5.88 8.12 0.17
CA LEU A 65 6.90 7.10 -0.08
C LEU A 65 6.36 5.97 -0.99
N ALA A 66 5.17 5.46 -0.71
CA ALA A 66 4.53 4.42 -1.51
C ALA A 66 4.31 4.87 -2.95
N ARG A 67 3.89 6.12 -3.17
CA ARG A 67 3.74 6.73 -4.51
C ARG A 67 5.08 6.85 -5.22
N ALA A 68 6.10 7.38 -4.54
CA ALA A 68 7.43 7.55 -5.12
C ALA A 68 8.06 6.22 -5.56
N LEU A 69 7.76 5.14 -4.84
CA LEU A 69 8.23 3.78 -5.15
C LEU A 69 7.34 3.06 -6.18
N GLY A 70 6.21 3.63 -6.58
CA GLY A 70 5.23 2.96 -7.45
C GLY A 70 4.71 1.66 -6.83
N LEU A 71 4.46 1.68 -5.50
CA LEU A 71 4.10 0.47 -4.75
C LEU A 71 2.73 -0.05 -5.20
N ASP A 72 2.73 -1.26 -5.77
CA ASP A 72 1.53 -2.01 -6.11
C ASP A 72 1.21 -3.03 -5.00
N MET A 73 0.22 -2.71 -4.18
CA MET A 73 -0.21 -3.54 -3.05
C MET A 73 -0.91 -4.84 -3.47
N THR A 74 -1.35 -4.97 -4.73
CA THR A 74 -1.96 -6.22 -5.22
C THR A 74 -0.97 -7.38 -5.23
N GLN A 75 0.32 -7.10 -5.33
CA GLN A 75 1.39 -8.09 -5.27
C GLN A 75 1.67 -8.60 -3.84
N TRP A 76 1.19 -7.88 -2.82
CA TRP A 76 1.54 -8.13 -1.43
C TRP A 76 0.36 -8.52 -0.55
N TRP A 77 -0.86 -8.24 -1.02
CA TRP A 77 -2.06 -8.47 -0.24
C TRP A 77 -3.22 -8.92 -1.12
N THR A 78 -4.01 -9.85 -0.61
CA THR A 78 -5.23 -10.36 -1.26
C THR A 78 -6.34 -10.45 -0.22
N ALA A 79 -7.56 -10.12 -0.62
CA ALA A 79 -8.74 -10.24 0.23
C ALA A 79 -9.10 -11.72 0.40
N THR A 80 -8.89 -12.24 1.61
CA THR A 80 -9.24 -13.60 2.01
C THR A 80 -10.03 -13.58 3.31
N GLY A 81 -10.62 -14.71 3.72
CA GLY A 81 -11.24 -14.85 5.04
C GLY A 81 -10.34 -14.36 6.16
N PRO A 82 -9.13 -14.93 6.32
CA PRO A 82 -8.22 -14.53 7.39
C PRO A 82 -7.68 -13.10 7.29
N SER A 83 -7.50 -12.57 6.07
CA SER A 83 -6.93 -11.22 5.89
C SER A 83 -7.97 -10.10 5.99
N TYR A 84 -9.24 -10.39 5.67
CA TYR A 84 -10.27 -9.35 5.60
C TYR A 84 -11.68 -9.82 5.94
N PHE A 85 -12.24 -10.83 5.24
CA PHE A 85 -13.68 -11.10 5.28
C PHE A 85 -14.19 -11.61 6.62
N ASN A 86 -13.36 -12.31 7.40
CA ASN A 86 -13.75 -12.76 8.74
C ASN A 86 -13.90 -11.58 9.73
N HIS A 87 -13.25 -10.47 9.47
CA HIS A 87 -13.19 -9.29 10.33
C HIS A 87 -14.26 -8.23 10.01
N VAL A 88 -15.04 -8.42 8.93
CA VAL A 88 -16.07 -7.47 8.51
C VAL A 88 -17.47 -8.09 8.56
N SER A 89 -18.51 -7.26 8.51
CA SER A 89 -19.90 -7.71 8.45
C SER A 89 -20.25 -8.34 7.10
N LYS A 90 -21.27 -9.21 7.06
CA LYS A 90 -21.80 -9.78 5.82
C LYS A 90 -22.21 -8.69 4.81
N ALA A 91 -22.82 -7.61 5.28
CA ALA A 91 -23.20 -6.48 4.43
C ALA A 91 -21.99 -5.88 3.73
N ARG A 92 -20.88 -5.67 4.48
CA ARG A 92 -19.65 -5.15 3.91
C ARG A 92 -19.01 -6.10 2.89
N ILE A 93 -19.09 -7.42 3.09
CA ILE A 93 -18.62 -8.39 2.10
C ILE A 93 -19.37 -8.25 0.77
N LEU A 94 -20.72 -8.12 0.84
CA LEU A 94 -21.56 -7.95 -0.36
C LEU A 94 -21.27 -6.63 -1.08
N GLU A 95 -21.06 -5.54 -0.34
CA GLU A 95 -20.64 -4.25 -0.91
C GLU A 95 -19.31 -4.39 -1.65
N VAL A 96 -18.33 -5.09 -1.06
CA VAL A 96 -17.02 -5.33 -1.67
C VAL A 96 -17.14 -6.13 -2.96
N VAL A 97 -17.98 -7.19 -2.99
CA VAL A 97 -18.22 -7.96 -4.21
C VAL A 97 -18.88 -7.10 -5.27
N THR A 98 -19.84 -6.26 -4.87
CA THR A 98 -20.50 -5.31 -5.79
C THR A 98 -19.52 -4.27 -6.34
N GLU A 99 -18.61 -3.75 -5.50
CA GLU A 99 -17.59 -2.78 -5.87
C GLU A 99 -16.56 -3.38 -6.83
N ALA A 100 -16.11 -4.59 -6.56
CA ALA A 100 -15.01 -5.24 -7.28
C ALA A 100 -15.44 -5.90 -8.61
N VAL A 101 -16.69 -6.34 -8.70
CA VAL A 101 -17.23 -7.05 -9.87
C VAL A 101 -18.53 -6.40 -10.33
N ASP A 102 -19.67 -6.75 -9.71
CA ASP A 102 -20.98 -6.14 -9.96
C ASP A 102 -22.04 -6.62 -8.94
N ALA A 103 -23.22 -6.03 -9.01
CA ALA A 103 -24.35 -6.40 -8.16
C ALA A 103 -24.90 -7.82 -8.45
N ASN A 104 -24.73 -8.32 -9.68
CA ASN A 104 -25.22 -9.66 -10.05
C ASN A 104 -24.36 -10.73 -9.37
N ALA A 105 -23.07 -10.50 -9.22
CA ALA A 105 -22.15 -11.39 -8.51
C ALA A 105 -22.44 -11.42 -7.00
N ALA A 106 -22.88 -10.31 -6.41
CA ALA A 106 -23.23 -10.23 -4.99
C ALA A 106 -24.60 -10.85 -4.65
N SER A 107 -25.56 -10.80 -5.59
CA SER A 107 -26.95 -11.24 -5.38
C SER A 107 -27.07 -12.68 -4.87
N PRO A 108 -26.45 -13.71 -5.47
CA PRO A 108 -26.57 -15.09 -4.98
C PRO A 108 -25.94 -15.28 -3.60
N LEU A 109 -24.93 -14.47 -3.23
CA LEU A 109 -24.27 -14.53 -1.93
C LEU A 109 -25.15 -13.96 -0.82
N ALA A 110 -26.07 -13.06 -1.13
CA ALA A 110 -26.91 -12.39 -0.14
C ALA A 110 -27.80 -13.37 0.65
N ALA A 111 -28.23 -14.48 0.06
CA ALA A 111 -29.05 -15.51 0.72
C ALA A 111 -28.26 -16.47 1.61
N LEU A 112 -26.92 -16.50 1.49
CA LEU A 112 -26.08 -17.47 2.18
C LEU A 112 -25.76 -17.06 3.62
N LYS A 113 -25.33 -18.01 4.45
CA LYS A 113 -24.74 -17.73 5.77
C LYS A 113 -23.35 -17.09 5.62
N LYS A 114 -22.87 -16.35 6.65
CA LYS A 114 -21.62 -15.58 6.60
C LYS A 114 -20.43 -16.41 6.09
N ASP A 115 -20.25 -17.63 6.58
CA ASP A 115 -19.10 -18.47 6.20
C ASP A 115 -19.12 -18.83 4.69
N ALA A 116 -20.31 -19.15 4.17
CA ALA A 116 -20.47 -19.41 2.73
C ALA A 116 -20.31 -18.12 1.89
N VAL A 117 -20.69 -16.95 2.41
CA VAL A 117 -20.45 -15.65 1.76
C VAL A 117 -18.96 -15.35 1.71
N VAL A 118 -18.20 -15.64 2.77
CA VAL A 118 -16.73 -15.47 2.78
C VAL A 118 -16.09 -16.31 1.67
N THR A 119 -16.41 -17.61 1.61
CA THR A 119 -15.86 -18.51 0.58
C THR A 119 -16.25 -18.07 -0.84
N GLY A 120 -17.51 -17.68 -1.03
CA GLY A 120 -17.99 -17.17 -2.32
C GLY A 120 -17.32 -15.85 -2.72
N ALA A 121 -17.13 -14.94 -1.78
CA ALA A 121 -16.44 -13.69 -2.03
C ALA A 121 -14.96 -13.89 -2.39
N GLU A 122 -14.25 -14.79 -1.71
CA GLU A 122 -12.87 -15.14 -2.06
C GLU A 122 -12.75 -15.65 -3.50
N GLN A 123 -13.67 -16.53 -3.90
CA GLN A 123 -13.68 -17.06 -5.26
C GLN A 123 -14.02 -16.00 -6.30
N THR A 124 -14.99 -15.14 -6.00
CA THR A 124 -15.45 -14.08 -6.91
C THR A 124 -14.40 -12.98 -7.08
N LEU A 125 -13.66 -12.65 -6.01
CA LEU A 125 -12.60 -11.63 -6.06
C LEU A 125 -11.24 -12.17 -6.50
N ALA A 126 -11.09 -13.48 -6.71
CA ALA A 126 -9.85 -14.06 -7.17
C ALA A 126 -9.40 -13.43 -8.49
N GLY A 127 -8.21 -12.85 -8.51
CA GLY A 127 -7.63 -12.22 -9.70
C GLY A 127 -8.16 -10.81 -10.04
N THR A 128 -9.11 -10.26 -9.28
CA THR A 128 -9.60 -8.88 -9.53
C THR A 128 -8.61 -7.80 -9.08
N GLY A 129 -7.68 -8.14 -8.19
CA GLY A 129 -6.76 -7.15 -7.61
C GLY A 129 -7.45 -6.14 -6.69
N TRP A 130 -8.67 -6.43 -6.21
CA TRP A 130 -9.35 -5.51 -5.31
C TRP A 130 -8.58 -5.30 -4.00
N LEU A 131 -8.50 -4.02 -3.60
CA LEU A 131 -7.87 -3.57 -2.36
C LEU A 131 -8.84 -2.70 -1.56
N PRO A 132 -8.84 -2.78 -0.22
CA PRO A 132 -9.55 -1.81 0.61
C PRO A 132 -8.90 -0.41 0.44
N ALA A 133 -9.69 0.64 0.67
CA ALA A 133 -9.25 2.03 0.45
C ALA A 133 -7.91 2.38 1.13
N VAL A 134 -7.65 1.81 2.32
CA VAL A 134 -6.41 2.05 3.08
C VAL A 134 -5.14 1.47 2.43
N LEU A 135 -5.28 0.53 1.49
CA LEU A 135 -4.18 -0.08 0.75
C LEU A 135 -4.06 0.44 -0.69
N ARG A 136 -4.97 1.31 -1.13
CA ARG A 136 -4.91 1.91 -2.46
C ARG A 136 -3.94 3.09 -2.43
N VAL A 137 -2.83 2.95 -3.14
CA VAL A 137 -1.90 4.06 -3.37
C VAL A 137 -2.47 4.89 -4.52
N GLN A 138 -2.84 6.14 -4.23
CA GLN A 138 -3.31 7.06 -5.28
C GLN A 138 -2.12 7.46 -6.15
N ALA A 139 -2.26 7.32 -7.48
CA ALA A 139 -1.29 7.86 -8.41
C ALA A 139 -1.21 9.39 -8.24
N LEU A 140 0.00 9.96 -8.41
CA LEU A 140 0.13 11.41 -8.52
C LEU A 140 -0.67 11.86 -9.76
N PRO A 141 -1.43 12.97 -9.69
CA PRO A 141 -1.99 13.56 -10.89
C PRO A 141 -0.82 13.82 -11.85
N THR A 142 -0.92 13.27 -13.04
CA THR A 142 0.04 13.57 -14.10
C THR A 142 0.04 15.08 -14.35
N ALA A 143 1.22 15.66 -14.50
CA ALA A 143 1.44 17.11 -14.64
C ALA A 143 0.70 17.79 -15.81
N GLY A 144 -0.24 17.10 -16.46
CA GLY A 144 -1.10 17.60 -17.54
C GLY A 144 -2.47 18.12 -17.11
N GLU A 145 -2.90 17.93 -15.84
CA GLU A 145 -4.24 18.36 -15.38
C GLU A 145 -4.24 19.65 -14.54
N CYS A 146 -3.10 20.30 -14.38
CA CYS A 146 -3.01 21.64 -13.78
C CYS A 146 -3.11 22.75 -14.85
N SER A 147 -4.04 22.64 -15.79
CA SER A 147 -4.36 23.73 -16.70
C SER A 147 -5.82 24.12 -16.52
N GLU A 148 -5.99 25.40 -16.18
CA GLU A 148 -7.25 26.15 -16.20
C GLU A 148 -8.10 26.19 -14.92
N SER A 149 -7.76 27.14 -14.09
CA SER A 149 -8.71 28.09 -13.51
C SER A 149 -7.95 29.20 -12.80
N LEU A 150 -7.38 30.15 -13.51
CA LEU A 150 -7.13 31.47 -12.95
C LEU A 150 -8.48 32.19 -12.83
N PRO A 151 -8.90 32.64 -11.63
CA PRO A 151 -10.07 33.51 -11.52
C PRO A 151 -9.75 34.81 -12.26
N GLY A 152 -10.68 35.21 -13.17
CA GLY A 152 -10.59 36.43 -13.94
C GLY A 152 -10.40 37.64 -13.01
N GLU A 153 -9.45 38.43 -13.41
CA GLU A 153 -9.19 39.81 -12.93
C GLU A 153 -10.46 40.62 -13.14
N GLU A 154 -11.19 40.88 -12.08
CA GLU A 154 -12.29 41.86 -12.10
C GLU A 154 -11.71 43.25 -12.36
N ALA A 155 -11.98 43.76 -13.54
CA ALA A 155 -11.67 45.12 -13.91
C ALA A 155 -12.43 46.09 -13.00
N GLU A 156 -11.70 46.88 -12.25
CA GLU A 156 -12.18 48.01 -11.47
C GLU A 156 -12.70 49.10 -12.40
N PRO A 157 -13.94 49.58 -12.25
CA PRO A 157 -14.44 50.68 -13.10
C PRO A 157 -13.79 52.00 -12.69
N ALA A 158 -13.15 52.64 -13.67
CA ALA A 158 -12.63 54.01 -13.54
C ALA A 158 -13.76 54.98 -13.16
N MET A 159 -13.65 55.64 -12.02
CA MET A 159 -14.45 56.81 -11.66
C MET A 159 -13.86 58.03 -12.37
N ALA A 160 -14.66 58.62 -13.23
CA ALA A 160 -14.45 59.94 -13.80
C ALA A 160 -14.89 61.00 -12.77
N GLU A 161 -14.02 61.96 -12.43
CA GLU A 161 -14.25 63.41 -12.40
C GLU A 161 -12.91 64.12 -12.21
#